data_1d45dd65e16a1c13c577a6ec076dc94c
#
_entry.id   1d45dd65e16a1c13c577a6ec076dc94c
#
_cell.length_a   1.000
_cell.length_b   1.000
_cell.length_c   1.000
_cell.angle_alpha   90.00
_cell.angle_beta   90.00
_cell.angle_gamma   90.00
#
_symmetry.space_group_name_H-M   'P 1'
#
loop_
_entity.id
_entity.type
_entity.pdbx_description
1 polymer ?
#
loop_
_entity_poly.entity_id
_entity_poly.type
_entity_poly.pdbx_seq_one_letter_code
_entity_poly.pdbx_strand_id
1 'polypeptide(L)'
;VTLSGSPVAVGVDGSNASLLAVAFAAGEARALGVPLVLVHAVRADESTHRAEALLERATARALAVAPEVEVLRRVSHWAPGPALLEAARAASLLVVGMGGRDDPPEAADDSVALDLVGRARCPVAVVRAPHRRHRSVVVAAVADPVRDAPLLAAAFPLAAGRGVPLVVEVPETGDADADLLAAAALDTALEPWTTRFPEVRVETAGVRGPFVEHVLERAAGAAALVLGRPDGTGRWDEPARLAVHRGPCPVVVVRTAAAAERAGA
;
A
#
# COMPACT_ATOMS: atom_id res chain seq x y z
N VAL A 1 -21.09 -18.81 3.14
CA VAL A 1 -20.61 -18.01 1.99
C VAL A 1 -19.12 -18.23 1.92
N THR A 2 -18.68 -19.02 0.94
CA THR A 2 -17.25 -19.21 0.66
C THR A 2 -16.75 -17.94 -0.01
N LEU A 3 -15.93 -17.14 0.68
CA LEU A 3 -15.28 -15.96 0.10
C LEU A 3 -14.38 -16.42 -1.05
N SER A 4 -14.65 -15.96 -2.25
CA SER A 4 -13.82 -16.24 -3.44
C SER A 4 -12.66 -15.24 -3.41
N GLY A 5 -11.49 -15.68 -2.94
CA GLY A 5 -10.28 -14.87 -2.82
C GLY A 5 -10.08 -14.21 -1.44
N SER A 6 -8.86 -13.80 -1.16
CA SER A 6 -8.51 -13.08 0.08
C SER A 6 -9.05 -11.64 0.04
N PRO A 7 -9.82 -11.18 1.04
CA PRO A 7 -10.45 -9.86 1.04
C PRO A 7 -9.44 -8.71 1.14
N VAL A 8 -9.89 -7.51 0.79
CA VAL A 8 -9.22 -6.27 1.22
C VAL A 8 -9.76 -5.90 2.60
N ALA A 9 -8.89 -5.65 3.57
CA ALA A 9 -9.27 -5.18 4.90
C ALA A 9 -8.95 -3.71 5.08
N VAL A 10 -9.80 -2.96 5.80
CA VAL A 10 -9.54 -1.55 6.09
C VAL A 10 -9.89 -1.20 7.53
N GLY A 11 -9.00 -0.48 8.21
CA GLY A 11 -9.22 0.06 9.54
C GLY A 11 -10.13 1.30 9.51
N VAL A 12 -11.13 1.31 10.40
CA VAL A 12 -12.12 2.40 10.48
C VAL A 12 -12.19 2.93 11.91
N ASP A 13 -11.88 4.22 12.10
CA ASP A 13 -11.94 4.93 13.38
C ASP A 13 -12.87 6.15 13.35
N GLY A 14 -13.49 6.42 12.19
CA GLY A 14 -14.39 7.54 11.96
C GLY A 14 -13.70 8.84 11.57
N SER A 15 -12.39 8.89 11.54
CA SER A 15 -11.64 10.05 11.04
C SER A 15 -11.81 10.25 9.52
N ASN A 16 -11.52 11.44 9.04
CA ASN A 16 -11.51 11.72 7.59
C ASN A 16 -10.46 10.85 6.87
N ALA A 17 -9.32 10.59 7.50
CA ALA A 17 -8.29 9.75 6.95
C ALA A 17 -8.77 8.29 6.77
N SER A 18 -9.48 7.74 7.76
CA SER A 18 -10.06 6.40 7.63
C SER A 18 -11.14 6.31 6.56
N LEU A 19 -11.96 7.36 6.36
CA LEU A 19 -12.95 7.40 5.27
C LEU A 19 -12.31 7.50 3.88
N LEU A 20 -11.15 8.16 3.75
CA LEU A 20 -10.34 8.13 2.54
C LEU A 20 -9.74 6.74 2.30
N ALA A 21 -9.27 6.09 3.36
CA ALA A 21 -8.78 4.72 3.31
C ALA A 21 -9.89 3.74 2.87
N VAL A 22 -11.11 3.89 3.38
CA VAL A 22 -12.28 3.10 2.94
C VAL A 22 -12.56 3.28 1.44
N ALA A 23 -12.52 4.53 0.94
CA ALA A 23 -12.72 4.80 -0.48
C ALA A 23 -11.63 4.17 -1.37
N PHE A 24 -10.37 4.22 -0.91
CA PHE A 24 -9.26 3.55 -1.58
C PHE A 24 -9.45 2.03 -1.56
N ALA A 25 -9.72 1.44 -0.39
CA ALA A 25 -9.92 0.00 -0.20
C ALA A 25 -11.08 -0.56 -1.04
N ALA A 26 -12.18 0.18 -1.15
CA ALA A 26 -13.33 -0.20 -1.99
C ALA A 26 -12.94 -0.27 -3.48
N GLY A 27 -12.15 0.69 -3.96
CA GLY A 27 -11.61 0.67 -5.32
C GLY A 27 -10.71 -0.54 -5.57
N GLU A 28 -9.87 -0.91 -4.59
CA GLU A 28 -9.00 -2.10 -4.68
C GLU A 28 -9.82 -3.41 -4.64
N ALA A 29 -10.77 -3.52 -3.72
CA ALA A 29 -11.65 -4.68 -3.61
C ALA A 29 -12.40 -4.92 -4.93
N ARG A 30 -12.90 -3.85 -5.55
CA ARG A 30 -13.52 -3.90 -6.89
C ARG A 30 -12.55 -4.38 -7.96
N ALA A 31 -11.36 -3.80 -8.02
CA ALA A 31 -10.35 -4.15 -9.03
C ALA A 31 -9.88 -5.60 -8.91
N LEU A 32 -9.81 -6.11 -7.69
CA LEU A 32 -9.42 -7.50 -7.39
C LEU A 32 -10.60 -8.49 -7.45
N GLY A 33 -11.84 -8.02 -7.54
CA GLY A 33 -13.04 -8.88 -7.52
C GLY A 33 -13.22 -9.62 -6.18
N VAL A 34 -12.84 -8.99 -5.05
CA VAL A 34 -12.87 -9.59 -3.71
C VAL A 34 -13.72 -8.76 -2.74
N PRO A 35 -14.19 -9.35 -1.61
CA PRO A 35 -14.90 -8.60 -0.59
C PRO A 35 -14.02 -7.52 0.10
N LEU A 36 -14.70 -6.50 0.62
CA LEU A 36 -14.13 -5.48 1.51
C LEU A 36 -14.53 -5.75 2.95
N VAL A 37 -13.56 -5.87 3.85
CA VAL A 37 -13.79 -6.02 5.31
C VAL A 37 -13.49 -4.71 6.02
N LEU A 38 -14.52 -4.07 6.57
CA LEU A 38 -14.39 -2.92 7.45
C LEU A 38 -14.09 -3.42 8.87
N VAL A 39 -12.98 -3.02 9.44
CA VAL A 39 -12.55 -3.42 10.79
C VAL A 39 -12.56 -2.21 11.70
N HIS A 40 -13.41 -2.27 12.74
CA HIS A 40 -13.47 -1.26 13.78
C HIS A 40 -13.08 -1.86 15.13
N ALA A 41 -12.12 -1.24 15.80
CA ALA A 41 -11.71 -1.58 17.16
C ALA A 41 -12.47 -0.68 18.15
N VAL A 42 -13.41 -1.24 18.87
CA VAL A 42 -14.26 -0.53 19.83
C VAL A 42 -13.45 -0.13 21.06
N ARG A 43 -13.55 1.12 21.45
CA ARG A 43 -12.96 1.62 22.70
C ARG A 43 -13.84 1.21 23.89
N ALA A 44 -13.21 1.10 25.05
CA ALA A 44 -13.93 0.68 26.28
C ALA A 44 -15.09 1.62 26.68
N ASP A 45 -15.02 2.88 26.29
CA ASP A 45 -16.03 3.93 26.54
C ASP A 45 -17.00 4.13 25.36
N GLU A 46 -16.89 3.34 24.29
CA GLU A 46 -17.70 3.48 23.10
C GLU A 46 -18.98 2.66 23.17
N SER A 47 -20.11 3.31 22.90
CA SER A 47 -21.40 2.62 22.82
C SER A 47 -21.52 1.82 21.52
N THR A 48 -22.24 0.69 21.58
CA THR A 48 -22.55 -0.14 20.40
C THR A 48 -23.21 0.68 19.28
N HIS A 49 -24.13 1.58 19.64
CA HIS A 49 -24.79 2.45 18.68
C HIS A 49 -23.80 3.37 17.91
N ARG A 50 -22.78 3.87 18.61
CA ARG A 50 -21.75 4.71 17.98
C ARG A 50 -20.88 3.90 17.00
N ALA A 51 -20.48 2.69 17.40
CA ALA A 51 -19.73 1.78 16.54
C ALA A 51 -20.53 1.39 15.27
N GLU A 52 -21.83 1.10 15.44
CA GLU A 52 -22.72 0.80 14.32
C GLU A 52 -22.85 1.97 13.35
N ALA A 53 -23.15 3.18 13.86
CA ALA A 53 -23.27 4.38 13.03
C ALA A 53 -21.98 4.71 12.27
N LEU A 54 -20.81 4.46 12.88
CA LEU A 54 -19.51 4.62 12.26
C LEU A 54 -19.34 3.63 11.09
N LEU A 55 -19.64 2.35 11.31
CA LEU A 55 -19.55 1.32 10.28
C LEU A 55 -20.58 1.52 9.15
N GLU A 56 -21.76 2.06 9.45
CA GLU A 56 -22.75 2.44 8.42
C GLU A 56 -22.23 3.55 7.52
N ARG A 57 -21.66 4.60 8.09
CA ARG A 57 -21.02 5.68 7.29
C ARG A 57 -19.87 5.14 6.43
N ALA A 58 -19.04 4.26 6.98
CA ALA A 58 -17.96 3.63 6.24
C ALA A 58 -18.49 2.75 5.10
N THR A 59 -19.55 1.97 5.35
CA THR A 59 -20.24 1.17 4.33
C THR A 59 -20.80 2.04 3.21
N ALA A 60 -21.52 3.11 3.55
CA ALA A 60 -22.04 4.06 2.56
C ALA A 60 -20.92 4.68 1.73
N ARG A 61 -19.77 5.00 2.36
CA ARG A 61 -18.59 5.51 1.65
C ARG A 61 -18.00 4.50 0.68
N ALA A 62 -17.92 3.23 1.06
CA ALA A 62 -17.43 2.14 0.22
C ALA A 62 -18.34 1.93 -1.00
N LEU A 63 -19.64 1.81 -0.77
CA LEU A 63 -20.64 1.59 -1.83
C LEU A 63 -20.80 2.79 -2.78
N ALA A 64 -20.48 4.00 -2.33
CA ALA A 64 -20.42 5.17 -3.21
C ALA A 64 -19.26 5.10 -4.23
N VAL A 65 -18.22 4.30 -3.97
CA VAL A 65 -17.06 4.09 -4.85
C VAL A 65 -17.21 2.81 -5.66
N ALA A 66 -17.71 1.75 -5.03
CA ALA A 66 -17.81 0.41 -5.61
C ALA A 66 -19.15 -0.22 -5.17
N PRO A 67 -20.28 0.10 -5.84
CA PRO A 67 -21.61 -0.38 -5.46
C PRO A 67 -21.76 -1.91 -5.49
N GLU A 68 -20.96 -2.58 -6.32
CA GLU A 68 -20.98 -4.03 -6.53
C GLU A 68 -20.13 -4.83 -5.52
N VAL A 69 -19.32 -4.15 -4.70
CA VAL A 69 -18.42 -4.83 -3.76
C VAL A 69 -19.20 -5.31 -2.53
N GLU A 70 -19.01 -6.59 -2.19
CA GLU A 70 -19.51 -7.14 -0.93
C GLU A 70 -18.77 -6.49 0.25
N VAL A 71 -19.51 -5.81 1.13
CA VAL A 71 -18.95 -5.13 2.30
C VAL A 71 -19.29 -5.89 3.57
N LEU A 72 -18.27 -6.41 4.24
CA LEU A 72 -18.35 -7.12 5.50
C LEU A 72 -17.93 -6.19 6.64
N ARG A 73 -18.64 -6.26 7.78
CA ARG A 73 -18.36 -5.45 8.97
C ARG A 73 -17.78 -6.34 10.06
N ARG A 74 -16.68 -5.93 10.64
CA ARG A 74 -16.03 -6.63 11.76
C ARG A 74 -15.77 -5.66 12.90
N VAL A 75 -16.40 -5.94 14.03
CA VAL A 75 -16.14 -5.26 15.29
C VAL A 75 -15.15 -6.08 16.10
N SER A 76 -14.16 -5.43 16.69
CA SER A 76 -13.15 -6.04 17.53
C SER A 76 -13.08 -5.33 18.89
N HIS A 77 -12.93 -6.08 19.95
CA HIS A 77 -12.67 -5.56 21.30
C HIS A 77 -11.18 -5.52 21.66
N TRP A 78 -10.32 -5.86 20.72
CA TRP A 78 -8.88 -5.70 20.87
C TRP A 78 -8.47 -4.27 20.53
N ALA A 79 -7.29 -3.89 20.98
CA ALA A 79 -6.68 -2.62 20.54
C ALA A 79 -6.52 -2.58 19.00
N PRO A 80 -6.53 -1.39 18.37
CA PRO A 80 -6.55 -1.24 16.91
C PRO A 80 -5.44 -2.02 16.20
N GLY A 81 -4.19 -1.94 16.67
CA GLY A 81 -3.07 -2.66 16.06
C GLY A 81 -3.27 -4.18 15.99
N PRO A 82 -3.49 -4.88 17.13
CA PRO A 82 -3.80 -6.31 17.16
C PRO A 82 -5.02 -6.70 16.33
N ALA A 83 -6.11 -5.91 16.35
CA ALA A 83 -7.31 -6.17 15.57
C ALA A 83 -7.04 -6.17 14.07
N LEU A 84 -6.28 -5.18 13.60
CA LEU A 84 -5.91 -5.04 12.20
C LEU A 84 -4.86 -6.06 11.75
N LEU A 85 -3.90 -6.40 12.61
CA LEU A 85 -2.94 -7.48 12.32
C LEU A 85 -3.64 -8.84 12.17
N GLU A 86 -4.68 -9.10 12.97
CA GLU A 86 -5.46 -10.31 12.83
C GLU A 86 -6.25 -10.33 11.51
N ALA A 87 -6.86 -9.20 11.12
CA ALA A 87 -7.53 -9.08 9.83
C ALA A 87 -6.55 -9.26 8.65
N ALA A 88 -5.33 -8.73 8.78
CA ALA A 88 -4.26 -8.83 7.79
C ALA A 88 -3.80 -10.26 7.47
N ARG A 89 -4.06 -11.23 8.40
CA ARG A 89 -3.67 -12.64 8.17
C ARG A 89 -4.38 -13.30 7.00
N ALA A 90 -5.63 -12.88 6.75
CA ALA A 90 -6.46 -13.43 5.68
C ALA A 90 -6.64 -12.44 4.53
N ALA A 91 -6.13 -11.21 4.64
CA ALA A 91 -6.31 -10.17 3.65
C ALA A 91 -5.25 -10.23 2.55
N SER A 92 -5.64 -9.88 1.33
CA SER A 92 -4.73 -9.62 0.21
C SER A 92 -4.06 -8.24 0.32
N LEU A 93 -4.75 -7.29 0.98
CA LEU A 93 -4.27 -5.94 1.24
C LEU A 93 -4.90 -5.43 2.54
N LEU A 94 -4.09 -4.84 3.42
CA LEU A 94 -4.57 -4.06 4.56
C LEU A 94 -4.48 -2.58 4.24
N VAL A 95 -5.55 -1.83 4.47
CA VAL A 95 -5.60 -0.39 4.22
C VAL A 95 -5.83 0.36 5.53
N VAL A 96 -5.06 1.41 5.76
CA VAL A 96 -5.21 2.27 6.93
C VAL A 96 -5.12 3.74 6.54
N GLY A 97 -5.90 4.58 7.22
CA GLY A 97 -5.76 6.01 7.15
C GLY A 97 -4.62 6.48 8.05
N MET A 98 -3.89 7.49 7.62
CA MET A 98 -2.91 8.17 8.45
C MET A 98 -3.22 9.65 8.48
N GLY A 99 -3.12 10.30 9.65
CA GLY A 99 -3.54 11.65 9.97
C GLY A 99 -3.24 12.71 8.94
N GLY A 100 -4.01 13.80 8.99
CA GLY A 100 -3.92 14.92 8.06
C GLY A 100 -2.67 15.77 8.31
N ARG A 101 -2.52 16.79 7.44
CA ARG A 101 -1.42 17.75 7.47
C ARG A 101 -1.30 18.53 8.79
N ASP A 102 -2.37 18.55 9.60
CA ASP A 102 -2.48 19.30 10.85
C ASP A 102 -2.20 18.46 12.10
N ASP A 103 -1.92 17.15 11.94
CA ASP A 103 -1.49 16.32 13.07
C ASP A 103 -0.02 16.63 13.40
N PRO A 104 0.30 16.84 14.69
CA PRO A 104 1.69 17.13 15.08
C PRO A 104 2.61 15.97 14.66
N PRO A 105 3.84 16.27 14.20
CA PRO A 105 4.81 15.26 13.75
C PRO A 105 5.09 14.18 14.78
N GLU A 106 4.99 14.52 16.06
CA GLU A 106 5.22 13.62 17.19
C GLU A 106 4.14 12.54 17.33
N ALA A 107 2.90 12.83 16.93
CA ALA A 107 1.81 11.83 16.89
C ALA A 107 1.96 10.81 15.75
N ALA A 108 2.86 11.09 14.80
CA ALA A 108 3.07 10.22 13.63
C ALA A 108 4.02 9.06 13.94
N ASP A 109 4.95 9.19 14.88
CA ASP A 109 5.95 8.16 15.19
C ASP A 109 5.36 6.96 15.96
N ASP A 110 4.29 7.17 16.74
CA ASP A 110 3.57 6.10 17.46
C ASP A 110 2.30 5.63 16.71
N SER A 111 2.22 5.87 15.40
CA SER A 111 1.00 5.57 14.66
C SER A 111 0.79 4.07 14.47
N VAL A 112 -0.47 3.63 14.65
CA VAL A 112 -0.90 2.26 14.33
C VAL A 112 -0.50 1.86 12.90
N ALA A 113 -0.51 2.81 11.96
CA ALA A 113 -0.13 2.57 10.57
C ALA A 113 1.32 2.09 10.44
N LEU A 114 2.25 2.69 11.20
CA LEU A 114 3.66 2.33 11.17
C LEU A 114 3.90 0.92 11.77
N ASP A 115 3.26 0.61 12.90
CA ASP A 115 3.33 -0.72 13.50
C ASP A 115 2.79 -1.79 12.53
N LEU A 116 1.68 -1.51 11.87
CA LEU A 116 1.07 -2.42 10.89
C LEU A 116 1.99 -2.67 9.70
N VAL A 117 2.55 -1.61 9.12
CA VAL A 117 3.52 -1.78 8.02
C VAL A 117 4.72 -2.61 8.46
N GLY A 118 5.21 -2.42 9.70
CA GLY A 118 6.32 -3.21 10.26
C GLY A 118 5.99 -4.70 10.44
N ARG A 119 4.74 -5.05 10.77
CA ARG A 119 4.36 -6.39 11.27
C ARG A 119 3.42 -7.17 10.38
N ALA A 120 2.61 -6.53 9.54
CA ALA A 120 1.66 -7.23 8.69
C ALA A 120 2.37 -8.16 7.69
N ARG A 121 1.72 -9.29 7.39
CA ARG A 121 2.23 -10.27 6.42
C ARG A 121 1.75 -10.01 5.00
N CYS A 122 0.63 -9.30 4.84
CA CYS A 122 0.16 -8.80 3.54
C CYS A 122 0.71 -7.40 3.26
N PRO A 123 0.63 -6.90 2.03
CA PRO A 123 0.85 -5.50 1.70
C PRO A 123 -0.01 -4.57 2.57
N VAL A 124 0.53 -3.42 2.95
CA VAL A 124 -0.19 -2.39 3.72
C VAL A 124 -0.23 -1.10 2.93
N ALA A 125 -1.42 -0.61 2.65
CA ALA A 125 -1.63 0.70 2.04
C ALA A 125 -1.91 1.74 3.14
N VAL A 126 -1.08 2.77 3.18
CA VAL A 126 -1.26 3.94 4.05
C VAL A 126 -1.83 5.08 3.21
N VAL A 127 -3.05 5.50 3.54
CA VAL A 127 -3.79 6.51 2.79
C VAL A 127 -3.81 7.81 3.57
N ARG A 128 -3.35 8.88 2.92
CA ARG A 128 -3.38 10.26 3.42
C ARG A 128 -4.27 11.12 2.54
N ALA A 129 -4.65 12.29 3.04
CA ALA A 129 -5.33 13.27 2.21
C ALA A 129 -4.42 13.67 1.03
N PRO A 130 -4.91 13.61 -0.22
CA PRO A 130 -4.07 13.90 -1.38
C PRO A 130 -3.72 15.38 -1.42
N HIS A 131 -2.43 15.68 -1.66
CA HIS A 131 -1.98 17.06 -1.84
C HIS A 131 -2.32 17.62 -3.23
N ARG A 132 -2.49 16.76 -4.23
CA ARG A 132 -2.85 17.13 -5.62
C ARG A 132 -3.82 16.11 -6.22
N ARG A 133 -4.63 16.57 -7.21
CA ARG A 133 -5.69 15.76 -7.82
C ARG A 133 -5.29 14.97 -9.07
N HIS A 134 -4.06 15.06 -9.52
CA HIS A 134 -3.60 14.33 -10.71
C HIS A 134 -3.17 12.92 -10.30
N ARG A 135 -3.95 11.93 -10.72
CA ARG A 135 -3.72 10.50 -10.48
C ARG A 135 -3.38 9.83 -11.81
N SER A 136 -2.22 10.16 -12.37
CA SER A 136 -1.89 9.80 -13.75
C SER A 136 -1.11 8.50 -13.90
N VAL A 137 -0.47 8.00 -12.84
CA VAL A 137 0.38 6.80 -12.89
C VAL A 137 0.37 6.07 -11.55
N VAL A 138 0.72 4.79 -11.55
CA VAL A 138 1.23 4.09 -10.35
C VAL A 138 2.75 4.09 -10.45
N VAL A 139 3.43 4.42 -9.38
CA VAL A 139 4.91 4.38 -9.30
C VAL A 139 5.32 3.18 -8.46
N ALA A 140 6.22 2.34 -8.96
CA ALA A 140 6.85 1.26 -8.23
C ALA A 140 8.35 1.55 -8.06
N ALA A 141 8.82 1.68 -6.82
CA ALA A 141 10.22 1.90 -6.49
C ALA A 141 10.93 0.56 -6.28
N VAL A 142 11.62 0.08 -7.29
CA VAL A 142 12.31 -1.21 -7.32
C VAL A 142 13.81 -0.97 -7.11
N ALA A 143 14.28 -1.08 -5.88
CA ALA A 143 15.70 -0.84 -5.57
C ALA A 143 16.59 -2.03 -5.97
N ASP A 144 16.05 -3.23 -5.97
CA ASP A 144 16.70 -4.47 -6.38
C ASP A 144 15.68 -5.35 -7.12
N PRO A 145 15.79 -5.51 -8.46
CA PRO A 145 14.79 -6.22 -9.26
C PRO A 145 14.49 -7.67 -8.82
N VAL A 146 15.46 -8.35 -8.25
CA VAL A 146 15.30 -9.74 -7.79
C VAL A 146 14.58 -9.78 -6.44
N ARG A 147 15.05 -9.00 -5.48
CA ARG A 147 14.49 -8.92 -4.13
C ARG A 147 13.10 -8.29 -4.13
N ASP A 148 12.93 -7.26 -4.92
CA ASP A 148 11.73 -6.42 -4.92
C ASP A 148 10.67 -6.90 -5.95
N ALA A 149 10.90 -8.02 -6.66
CA ALA A 149 9.91 -8.60 -7.57
C ALA A 149 8.49 -8.73 -6.96
N PRO A 150 8.29 -9.01 -5.65
CA PRO A 150 6.96 -9.02 -5.04
C PRO A 150 6.20 -7.69 -5.11
N LEU A 151 6.88 -6.54 -5.31
CA LEU A 151 6.20 -5.24 -5.50
C LEU A 151 5.29 -5.26 -6.73
N LEU A 152 5.72 -5.96 -7.79
CA LEU A 152 4.99 -6.02 -9.05
C LEU A 152 3.62 -6.68 -8.86
N ALA A 153 3.51 -7.65 -7.94
CA ALA A 153 2.25 -8.29 -7.57
C ALA A 153 1.21 -7.31 -7.00
N ALA A 154 1.66 -6.22 -6.38
CA ALA A 154 0.78 -5.16 -5.90
C ALA A 154 0.62 -4.04 -6.94
N ALA A 155 1.68 -3.69 -7.66
CA ALA A 155 1.69 -2.54 -8.58
C ALA A 155 0.82 -2.75 -9.82
N PHE A 156 0.87 -3.94 -10.45
CA PHE A 156 0.10 -4.21 -11.66
C PHE A 156 -1.42 -4.18 -11.45
N PRO A 157 -2.00 -4.87 -10.46
CA PRO A 157 -3.44 -4.77 -10.18
C PRO A 157 -3.88 -3.33 -9.84
N LEU A 158 -3.03 -2.57 -9.11
CA LEU A 158 -3.26 -1.17 -8.80
C LEU A 158 -3.35 -0.30 -10.06
N ALA A 159 -2.45 -0.51 -11.02
CA ALA A 159 -2.44 0.22 -12.29
C ALA A 159 -3.63 -0.18 -13.17
N ALA A 160 -3.87 -1.48 -13.34
CA ALA A 160 -4.98 -2.03 -14.12
C ALA A 160 -6.34 -1.55 -13.59
N GLY A 161 -6.58 -1.69 -12.29
CA GLY A 161 -7.85 -1.30 -11.66
C GLY A 161 -8.16 0.20 -11.75
N ARG A 162 -7.14 1.03 -12.04
CA ARG A 162 -7.27 2.49 -12.25
C ARG A 162 -7.20 2.91 -13.71
N GLY A 163 -6.85 2.01 -14.61
CA GLY A 163 -6.64 2.33 -16.02
C GLY A 163 -5.52 3.35 -16.24
N VAL A 164 -4.44 3.26 -15.46
CA VAL A 164 -3.28 4.18 -15.55
C VAL A 164 -1.99 3.42 -15.83
N PRO A 165 -0.97 4.07 -16.42
CA PRO A 165 0.34 3.45 -16.60
C PRO A 165 1.01 3.09 -15.26
N LEU A 166 1.90 2.10 -15.33
CA LEU A 166 2.85 1.74 -14.27
C LEU A 166 4.23 2.27 -14.64
N VAL A 167 4.79 3.11 -13.79
CA VAL A 167 6.18 3.57 -13.89
C VAL A 167 7.00 2.80 -12.87
N VAL A 168 7.99 2.05 -13.36
CA VAL A 168 8.93 1.31 -12.51
C VAL A 168 10.25 2.07 -12.47
N GLU A 169 10.60 2.58 -11.30
CA GLU A 169 11.86 3.31 -11.07
C GLU A 169 12.89 2.40 -10.43
N VAL A 170 14.10 2.40 -11.01
CA VAL A 170 15.27 1.65 -10.53
C VAL A 170 16.46 2.56 -10.35
N PRO A 171 17.27 2.40 -9.29
CA PRO A 171 18.48 3.19 -9.15
C PRO A 171 19.52 2.79 -10.20
N GLU A 172 20.20 3.77 -10.78
CA GLU A 172 21.40 3.58 -11.60
C GLU A 172 22.64 3.79 -10.74
N THR A 173 23.56 2.84 -10.80
CA THR A 173 24.82 2.89 -10.03
C THR A 173 25.89 3.72 -10.77
N GLY A 174 25.75 3.89 -12.09
CA GLY A 174 26.74 4.47 -12.97
C GLY A 174 27.78 3.46 -13.47
N ASP A 175 27.72 2.22 -13.03
CA ASP A 175 28.44 1.09 -13.59
C ASP A 175 27.58 0.47 -14.69
N ALA A 176 28.02 0.57 -15.94
CA ALA A 176 27.23 0.14 -17.09
C ALA A 176 26.92 -1.37 -17.09
N ASP A 177 27.83 -2.20 -16.59
CA ASP A 177 27.63 -3.65 -16.52
C ASP A 177 26.63 -4.00 -15.42
N ALA A 178 26.71 -3.36 -14.25
CA ALA A 178 25.78 -3.53 -13.16
C ALA A 178 24.37 -3.03 -13.54
N ASP A 179 24.29 -1.87 -14.19
CA ASP A 179 23.02 -1.29 -14.63
C ASP A 179 22.36 -2.16 -15.72
N LEU A 180 23.14 -2.75 -16.63
CA LEU A 180 22.64 -3.69 -17.63
C LEU A 180 22.10 -4.98 -17.01
N LEU A 181 22.78 -5.54 -16.01
CA LEU A 181 22.34 -6.72 -15.29
C LEU A 181 21.03 -6.43 -14.51
N ALA A 182 20.94 -5.27 -13.88
CA ALA A 182 19.74 -4.84 -13.18
C ALA A 182 18.55 -4.70 -14.14
N ALA A 183 18.76 -4.12 -15.32
CA ALA A 183 17.73 -4.00 -16.37
C ALA A 183 17.26 -5.37 -16.85
N ALA A 184 18.16 -6.31 -17.14
CA ALA A 184 17.80 -7.67 -17.57
C ALA A 184 17.02 -8.44 -16.48
N ALA A 185 17.40 -8.27 -15.20
CA ALA A 185 16.68 -8.85 -14.08
C ALA A 185 15.29 -8.25 -13.94
N LEU A 186 15.14 -6.93 -14.15
CA LEU A 186 13.85 -6.26 -14.16
C LEU A 186 12.94 -6.76 -15.28
N ASP A 187 13.46 -6.88 -16.51
CA ASP A 187 12.70 -7.39 -17.65
C ASP A 187 12.17 -8.80 -17.35
N THR A 188 13.02 -9.67 -16.78
CA THR A 188 12.62 -11.02 -16.34
C THR A 188 11.52 -10.98 -15.28
N ALA A 189 11.59 -10.05 -14.32
CA ALA A 189 10.59 -9.91 -13.28
C ALA A 189 9.26 -9.34 -13.82
N LEU A 190 9.29 -8.50 -14.85
CA LEU A 190 8.13 -7.87 -15.48
C LEU A 190 7.36 -8.82 -16.40
N GLU A 191 8.03 -9.77 -17.08
CA GLU A 191 7.46 -10.62 -18.11
C GLU A 191 6.15 -11.33 -17.69
N PRO A 192 6.05 -12.01 -16.53
CA PRO A 192 4.81 -12.67 -16.10
C PRO A 192 3.65 -11.69 -15.92
N TRP A 193 3.97 -10.46 -15.48
CA TRP A 193 2.96 -9.44 -15.17
C TRP A 193 2.46 -8.71 -16.41
N THR A 194 3.34 -8.38 -17.36
CA THR A 194 2.96 -7.81 -18.67
C THR A 194 2.12 -8.79 -19.49
N THR A 195 2.39 -10.09 -19.38
CA THR A 195 1.56 -11.13 -19.98
C THR A 195 0.17 -11.21 -19.33
N ARG A 196 0.10 -11.09 -18.00
CA ARG A 196 -1.14 -11.17 -17.24
C ARG A 196 -2.01 -9.92 -17.33
N PHE A 197 -1.38 -8.74 -17.48
CA PHE A 197 -2.02 -7.42 -17.53
C PHE A 197 -1.59 -6.65 -18.79
N PRO A 198 -1.96 -7.15 -19.98
CA PRO A 198 -1.52 -6.56 -21.26
C PRO A 198 -2.06 -5.14 -21.49
N GLU A 199 -3.12 -4.76 -20.76
CA GLU A 199 -3.70 -3.41 -20.80
C GLU A 199 -2.87 -2.38 -20.02
N VAL A 200 -1.95 -2.82 -19.13
CA VAL A 200 -1.12 -1.92 -18.33
C VAL A 200 0.10 -1.50 -19.15
N ARG A 201 0.15 -0.21 -19.51
CA ARG A 201 1.37 0.36 -20.09
C ARG A 201 2.44 0.47 -19.02
N VAL A 202 3.58 -0.19 -19.22
CA VAL A 202 4.73 -0.14 -18.32
C VAL A 202 5.80 0.78 -18.90
N GLU A 203 6.31 1.68 -18.07
CA GLU A 203 7.46 2.53 -18.36
C GLU A 203 8.53 2.26 -17.30
N THR A 204 9.76 2.00 -17.72
CA THR A 204 10.90 1.82 -16.82
C THR A 204 11.77 3.09 -16.86
N ALA A 205 12.25 3.54 -15.71
CA ALA A 205 13.08 4.72 -15.58
C ALA A 205 14.28 4.46 -14.66
N GLY A 206 15.48 4.67 -15.18
CA GLY A 206 16.71 4.70 -14.40
C GLY A 206 16.84 6.02 -13.63
N VAL A 207 17.18 5.95 -12.36
CA VAL A 207 17.29 7.11 -11.47
C VAL A 207 18.73 7.24 -11.00
N ARG A 208 19.36 8.36 -11.34
CA ARG A 208 20.71 8.73 -10.85
C ARG A 208 20.59 9.64 -9.63
N GLY A 209 21.41 9.39 -8.63
CA GLY A 209 21.47 10.21 -7.43
C GLY A 209 20.52 9.73 -6.30
N PRO A 210 19.93 10.64 -5.51
CA PRO A 210 19.15 10.28 -4.33
C PRO A 210 17.82 9.65 -4.74
N PHE A 211 17.79 8.32 -4.80
CA PHE A 211 16.68 7.53 -5.33
C PHE A 211 15.34 7.82 -4.61
N VAL A 212 15.37 7.91 -3.28
CA VAL A 212 14.17 8.09 -2.47
C VAL A 212 13.50 9.44 -2.72
N GLU A 213 14.29 10.50 -2.75
CA GLU A 213 13.81 11.86 -3.01
C GLU A 213 13.18 11.95 -4.41
N HIS A 214 13.84 11.35 -5.41
CA HIS A 214 13.33 11.31 -6.77
C HIS A 214 11.98 10.57 -6.85
N VAL A 215 11.90 9.38 -6.24
CA VAL A 215 10.66 8.59 -6.17
C VAL A 215 9.53 9.38 -5.50
N LEU A 216 9.81 10.10 -4.42
CA LEU A 216 8.81 10.92 -3.72
C LEU A 216 8.35 12.12 -4.57
N GLU A 217 9.24 12.76 -5.30
CA GLU A 217 8.91 13.83 -6.24
C GLU A 217 8.01 13.30 -7.36
N ARG A 218 8.36 12.15 -7.94
CA ARG A 218 7.55 11.49 -8.98
C ARG A 218 6.17 11.09 -8.45
N ALA A 219 6.11 10.62 -7.21
CA ALA A 219 4.86 10.24 -6.56
C ALA A 219 3.91 11.43 -6.29
N ALA A 220 4.35 12.68 -6.41
CA ALA A 220 3.53 13.87 -6.11
C ALA A 220 2.26 14.01 -6.96
N GLY A 221 2.19 13.33 -8.11
CA GLY A 221 1.00 13.27 -8.96
C GLY A 221 0.45 11.86 -9.17
N ALA A 222 1.02 10.85 -8.47
CA ALA A 222 0.68 9.47 -8.68
C ALA A 222 -0.65 9.06 -8.02
N ALA A 223 -1.25 8.00 -8.57
CA ALA A 223 -2.40 7.33 -8.01
C ALA A 223 -2.04 6.51 -6.76
N ALA A 224 -0.84 5.93 -6.77
CA ALA A 224 -0.21 5.24 -5.65
C ALA A 224 1.30 5.13 -5.85
N LEU A 225 2.03 5.04 -4.75
CA LEU A 225 3.44 4.64 -4.70
C LEU A 225 3.52 3.25 -4.09
N VAL A 226 4.20 2.32 -4.76
CA VAL A 226 4.49 0.97 -4.26
C VAL A 226 5.97 0.87 -3.97
N LEU A 227 6.31 0.43 -2.78
CA LEU A 227 7.70 0.26 -2.35
C LEU A 227 7.89 -0.96 -1.46
N GLY A 228 9.13 -1.44 -1.39
CA GLY A 228 9.51 -2.60 -0.63
C GLY A 228 9.86 -2.29 0.82
N ARG A 229 9.64 -3.28 1.67
CA ARG A 229 10.16 -3.36 3.02
C ARG A 229 10.91 -4.69 3.17
N PRO A 230 12.23 -4.66 3.44
CA PRO A 230 13.00 -5.89 3.67
C PRO A 230 12.42 -6.71 4.82
N ASP A 231 12.36 -8.03 4.64
CA ASP A 231 11.95 -8.96 5.69
C ASP A 231 13.07 -9.19 6.71
N GLY A 232 12.72 -9.36 7.98
CA GLY A 232 13.61 -9.92 9.00
C GLY A 232 14.21 -8.98 10.04
N THR A 233 14.22 -7.66 9.86
CA THR A 233 14.90 -6.77 10.83
C THR A 233 13.96 -6.09 11.82
N GLY A 234 12.65 -6.13 11.59
CA GLY A 234 11.66 -5.35 12.37
C GLY A 234 11.86 -3.82 12.28
N ARG A 235 12.97 -3.39 11.73
CA ARG A 235 13.29 -1.98 11.45
C ARG A 235 13.03 -1.72 9.98
N TRP A 236 12.25 -0.69 9.73
CA TRP A 236 12.10 -0.16 8.39
C TRP A 236 13.42 0.49 7.98
N ASP A 237 13.75 0.39 6.72
CA ASP A 237 14.74 1.29 6.17
C ASP A 237 14.17 2.73 6.16
N GLU A 238 15.05 3.69 6.29
CA GLU A 238 14.71 5.11 6.31
C GLU A 238 13.86 5.53 5.10
N PRO A 239 14.11 5.01 3.87
CA PRO A 239 13.32 5.30 2.69
C PRO A 239 11.83 4.99 2.83
N ALA A 240 11.48 3.79 3.31
CA ALA A 240 10.09 3.38 3.46
C ALA A 240 9.39 4.21 4.56
N ARG A 241 10.06 4.50 5.66
CA ARG A 241 9.54 5.40 6.70
C ARG A 241 9.27 6.78 6.14
N LEU A 242 10.22 7.36 5.43
CA LEU A 242 10.09 8.69 4.83
C LEU A 242 8.91 8.74 3.85
N ALA A 243 8.75 7.71 3.00
CA ALA A 243 7.64 7.62 2.06
C ALA A 243 6.28 7.53 2.78
N VAL A 244 6.16 6.76 3.85
CA VAL A 244 4.92 6.68 4.62
C VAL A 244 4.62 7.99 5.35
N HIS A 245 5.64 8.68 5.89
CA HIS A 245 5.46 9.96 6.58
C HIS A 245 5.20 11.15 5.65
N ARG A 246 5.83 11.18 4.49
CA ARG A 246 5.82 12.33 3.57
C ARG A 246 5.19 12.06 2.22
N GLY A 247 4.76 10.81 1.97
CA GLY A 247 4.20 10.40 0.69
C GLY A 247 3.04 11.32 0.27
N PRO A 248 3.12 11.89 -0.93
CA PRO A 248 2.12 12.83 -1.45
C PRO A 248 0.88 12.12 -2.01
N CYS A 249 0.90 10.81 -2.06
CA CYS A 249 -0.17 9.91 -2.53
C CYS A 249 -0.30 8.70 -1.61
N PRO A 250 -1.29 7.81 -1.79
CA PRO A 250 -1.35 6.52 -1.11
C PRO A 250 -0.05 5.73 -1.29
N VAL A 251 0.52 5.23 -0.20
CA VAL A 251 1.76 4.45 -0.20
C VAL A 251 1.45 3.01 0.14
N VAL A 252 1.78 2.08 -0.75
CA VAL A 252 1.61 0.64 -0.56
C VAL A 252 2.96 0.03 -0.26
N VAL A 253 3.11 -0.51 0.94
CA VAL A 253 4.35 -1.14 1.39
C VAL A 253 4.21 -2.65 1.31
N VAL A 254 5.10 -3.28 0.56
CA VAL A 254 5.13 -4.72 0.31
C VAL A 254 6.32 -5.34 1.03
N ARG A 255 6.14 -6.50 1.66
CA ARG A 255 7.27 -7.28 2.17
C ARG A 255 8.08 -7.83 1.01
N THR A 256 9.39 -7.61 1.07
CA THR A 256 10.34 -8.16 0.11
C THR A 256 11.27 -9.15 0.79
N ALA A 257 12.00 -9.95 0.02
CA ALA A 257 12.98 -10.87 0.58
C ALA A 257 14.03 -10.12 1.41
N ALA A 258 14.54 -10.74 2.47
CA ALA A 258 15.66 -10.19 3.21
C ALA A 258 16.86 -9.98 2.26
N ALA A 259 17.58 -8.87 2.44
CA ALA A 259 18.83 -8.70 1.71
C ALA A 259 19.73 -9.90 2.04
N ALA A 260 20.17 -10.63 1.01
CA ALA A 260 21.23 -11.61 1.22
C ALA A 260 22.42 -10.85 1.82
N GLU A 261 22.84 -11.23 3.03
CA GLU A 261 24.09 -10.72 3.59
C GLU A 261 25.15 -10.94 2.52
N ARG A 262 25.70 -9.85 2.00
CA ARG A 262 26.88 -9.96 1.14
C ARG A 262 27.93 -10.55 2.06
N ALA A 263 28.20 -11.86 1.88
CA ALA A 263 29.31 -12.53 2.53
C ALA A 263 30.54 -11.69 2.19
N GLY A 264 31.08 -11.06 3.23
CA GLY A 264 32.25 -10.20 3.10
C GLY A 264 33.38 -10.96 2.45
N ALA A 265 33.98 -10.35 1.46
CA ALA A 265 35.32 -10.66 1.03
C ALA A 265 36.30 -9.85 1.86
#